data_a4f1d04f964c08dac076b9a6375ceb91
#
_entry.id   a4f1d04f964c08dac076b9a6375ceb91
#
_cell.length_a   1.000
_cell.length_b   1.000
_cell.length_c   1.000
_cell.angle_alpha   90.00
_cell.angle_beta   90.00
_cell.angle_gamma   90.00
#
_symmetry.space_group_name_H-M   'P 1'
#
loop_
_entity.id
_entity.type
_entity.pdbx_description
1 polymer ?
#
loop_
_entity_poly.entity_id
_entity_poly.type
_entity_poly.pdbx_seq_one_letter_code
_entity_poly.pdbx_strand_id
1 'polypeptide(L)'
;MRSKAFHSAVIVLLFLSASLGASLPGWPFDVTDLRDRSELVILVFGDSGTGKAGQYRVGHAMYEICRQRGCDFALMLGDNIYDDGIEVRQRSNANASYQEILEQFDRKFEAPYRSFGEFTGFHFWAVAGNHDYRKNALGSMLTYSEFSKLWRMPALHYEVPLLPDWMQVYGLHTDTDERRDLNGLQIASAKGALCDGDTPNRWKVAFGHQPVYNSGHHRGDANERRTRALVEGPLLRECGVHVYLAGHAHHQEHLTGRGFEQVVQGAAGKSKGSNRPPKGPSPRQRHFSRHFGFSIMEVNPERIRLDFYDVLNTRENGQEFTPPAEGEIVLGHSWCGSREQIGRPDFDAPPCS
;
A
#
# COMPACT_ATOMS: atom_id res chain seq x y z
N MET A 1 -13.02 -52.74 8.42
CA MET A 1 -12.57 -51.64 7.55
C MET A 1 -13.59 -50.52 7.64
N ARG A 2 -13.35 -49.48 8.44
CA ARG A 2 -14.24 -48.31 8.57
C ARG A 2 -13.44 -47.10 8.13
N SER A 3 -13.82 -46.53 6.98
CA SER A 3 -13.33 -45.26 6.45
C SER A 3 -13.80 -44.11 7.33
N LYS A 4 -12.89 -43.31 7.88
CA LYS A 4 -13.18 -42.04 8.52
C LYS A 4 -13.03 -40.94 7.46
N ALA A 5 -14.16 -40.41 7.03
CA ALA A 5 -14.19 -39.18 6.23
C ALA A 5 -13.88 -37.98 7.14
N PHE A 6 -12.81 -37.24 6.84
CA PHE A 6 -12.54 -35.93 7.42
C PHE A 6 -13.37 -34.88 6.68
N HIS A 7 -14.30 -34.28 7.40
CA HIS A 7 -15.03 -33.09 6.91
C HIS A 7 -14.20 -31.85 7.25
N SER A 8 -13.64 -31.23 6.23
CA SER A 8 -13.10 -29.88 6.34
C SER A 8 -14.26 -28.89 6.37
N ALA A 9 -14.52 -28.31 7.53
CA ALA A 9 -15.47 -27.20 7.66
C ALA A 9 -14.81 -25.93 7.11
N VAL A 10 -15.25 -25.49 5.94
CA VAL A 10 -14.96 -24.16 5.42
C VAL A 10 -15.95 -23.20 6.12
N ILE A 11 -15.44 -22.38 7.05
CA ILE A 11 -16.24 -21.31 7.66
C ILE A 11 -16.33 -20.18 6.64
N VAL A 12 -17.46 -20.09 5.95
CA VAL A 12 -17.85 -18.94 5.14
C VAL A 12 -18.50 -17.94 6.08
N LEU A 13 -17.77 -16.89 6.46
CA LEU A 13 -18.35 -15.74 7.17
C LEU A 13 -19.13 -14.87 6.18
N LEU A 14 -20.44 -14.99 6.21
CA LEU A 14 -21.39 -14.10 5.55
C LEU A 14 -21.46 -12.78 6.34
N PHE A 15 -20.93 -11.70 5.80
CA PHE A 15 -21.18 -10.36 6.32
C PHE A 15 -22.50 -9.83 5.77
N LEU A 16 -23.49 -9.73 6.63
CA LEU A 16 -24.72 -8.97 6.39
C LEU A 16 -24.47 -7.52 6.77
N SER A 17 -24.60 -6.62 5.82
CA SER A 17 -24.57 -5.18 6.02
C SER A 17 -25.81 -4.72 6.78
N ALA A 18 -25.64 -4.27 8.00
CA ALA A 18 -26.61 -3.47 8.72
C ALA A 18 -25.92 -2.19 9.16
N SER A 19 -26.38 -1.06 8.63
CA SER A 19 -26.06 0.28 9.06
C SER A 19 -26.59 0.54 10.46
N LEU A 20 -25.73 0.47 11.46
CA LEU A 20 -25.94 1.00 12.82
C LEU A 20 -24.56 1.01 13.48
N GLY A 21 -24.16 2.13 14.12
CA GLY A 21 -22.91 2.27 14.85
C GLY A 21 -22.70 1.16 15.88
N ALA A 22 -22.15 0.06 15.44
CA ALA A 22 -21.78 -1.08 16.25
C ALA A 22 -20.27 -1.18 16.27
N SER A 23 -19.74 -1.32 17.48
CA SER A 23 -18.39 -1.84 17.68
C SER A 23 -18.13 -2.97 16.69
N LEU A 24 -17.10 -2.80 15.85
CA LEU A 24 -16.64 -3.81 14.91
C LEU A 24 -16.53 -5.17 15.63
N PRO A 25 -17.00 -6.28 15.05
CA PRO A 25 -16.73 -7.60 15.59
C PRO A 25 -15.21 -7.70 15.74
N GLY A 26 -14.73 -8.06 16.93
CA GLY A 26 -13.35 -7.92 17.33
C GLY A 26 -12.37 -8.39 16.27
N TRP A 27 -11.62 -7.47 15.71
CA TRP A 27 -10.44 -7.78 14.92
C TRP A 27 -9.50 -8.56 15.86
N PRO A 28 -8.84 -9.61 15.41
CA PRO A 28 -7.99 -10.43 16.28
C PRO A 28 -6.69 -9.73 16.70
N PHE A 29 -6.59 -8.42 16.44
CA PHE A 29 -5.42 -7.59 16.73
C PHE A 29 -5.85 -6.16 17.09
N ASP A 30 -4.96 -5.43 17.76
CA ASP A 30 -5.19 -4.05 18.16
C ASP A 30 -5.21 -3.11 16.95
N VAL A 31 -6.14 -2.16 16.97
CA VAL A 31 -6.27 -1.09 15.99
C VAL A 31 -6.34 0.23 16.74
N THR A 32 -5.54 1.19 16.31
CA THR A 32 -5.52 2.53 16.89
C THR A 32 -6.75 3.32 16.49
N ASP A 33 -7.40 3.93 17.45
CA ASP A 33 -8.52 4.82 17.22
C ASP A 33 -8.03 6.21 16.82
N LEU A 34 -8.29 6.59 15.57
CA LEU A 34 -7.88 7.87 14.99
C LEU A 34 -9.07 8.79 14.71
N ARG A 35 -10.29 8.45 15.17
CA ARG A 35 -11.53 9.17 14.84
C ARG A 35 -11.52 10.63 15.25
N ASP A 36 -10.82 10.97 16.32
CA ASP A 36 -10.74 12.34 16.84
C ASP A 36 -9.59 13.17 16.25
N ARG A 37 -8.84 12.62 15.27
CA ARG A 37 -7.75 13.35 14.63
C ARG A 37 -8.28 14.44 13.70
N SER A 38 -7.72 15.62 13.80
CA SER A 38 -7.99 16.75 12.88
C SER A 38 -7.13 16.71 11.62
N GLU A 39 -6.03 15.98 11.65
CA GLU A 39 -5.10 15.76 10.56
C GLU A 39 -4.54 14.33 10.65
N LEU A 40 -4.23 13.73 9.52
CA LEU A 40 -3.56 12.44 9.42
C LEU A 40 -2.27 12.59 8.62
N VAL A 41 -1.19 11.98 9.11
CA VAL A 41 0.10 11.85 8.44
C VAL A 41 0.34 10.39 8.10
N ILE A 42 0.31 10.05 6.83
CA ILE A 42 0.29 8.69 6.33
C ILE A 42 1.56 8.39 5.53
N LEU A 43 2.33 7.41 5.98
CA LEU A 43 3.47 6.90 5.23
C LEU A 43 2.98 5.98 4.09
N VAL A 44 3.48 6.18 2.87
CA VAL A 44 3.04 5.44 1.67
C VAL A 44 4.25 4.85 0.95
N PHE A 45 4.28 3.53 0.74
CA PHE A 45 5.36 2.84 0.03
C PHE A 45 4.95 1.44 -0.44
N GLY A 46 5.67 0.89 -1.41
CA GLY A 46 5.49 -0.47 -1.92
C GLY A 46 6.78 -1.07 -2.46
N ASP A 47 6.73 -2.32 -2.91
CA ASP A 47 7.83 -3.04 -3.53
C ASP A 47 9.08 -3.08 -2.64
N SER A 48 8.86 -3.31 -1.35
CA SER A 48 9.90 -3.13 -0.33
C SER A 48 10.58 -4.43 0.10
N GLY A 49 9.87 -5.55 0.17
CA GLY A 49 10.19 -6.78 0.91
C GLY A 49 11.37 -7.60 0.41
N THR A 50 12.51 -6.99 0.11
CA THR A 50 13.70 -7.69 -0.41
C THR A 50 14.56 -8.33 0.68
N GLY A 51 14.52 -7.82 1.90
CA GLY A 51 15.44 -8.19 2.99
C GLY A 51 16.89 -7.78 2.72
N LYS A 52 17.11 -6.78 1.85
CA LYS A 52 18.43 -6.32 1.41
C LYS A 52 18.74 -4.92 1.94
N ALA A 53 20.02 -4.52 1.87
CA ALA A 53 20.49 -3.24 2.38
C ALA A 53 19.69 -2.03 1.89
N GLY A 54 19.23 -2.03 0.63
CA GLY A 54 18.38 -0.95 0.09
C GLY A 54 17.07 -0.76 0.85
N GLN A 55 16.38 -1.85 1.18
CA GLN A 55 15.16 -1.80 1.99
C GLN A 55 15.42 -1.24 3.38
N TYR A 56 16.45 -1.73 4.06
CA TYR A 56 16.81 -1.26 5.41
C TYR A 56 17.15 0.23 5.42
N ARG A 57 17.85 0.70 4.38
CA ARG A 57 18.22 2.09 4.24
C ARG A 57 16.99 2.99 4.03
N VAL A 58 16.05 2.57 3.19
CA VAL A 58 14.78 3.28 2.97
C VAL A 58 13.91 3.22 4.23
N GLY A 59 13.85 2.05 4.90
CA GLY A 59 13.12 1.90 6.17
C GLY A 59 13.61 2.85 7.25
N HIS A 60 14.93 3.02 7.37
CA HIS A 60 15.51 4.02 8.28
C HIS A 60 15.12 5.46 7.88
N ALA A 61 15.20 5.79 6.59
CA ALA A 61 14.79 7.11 6.10
C ALA A 61 13.30 7.41 6.39
N MET A 62 12.44 6.42 6.19
CA MET A 62 11.02 6.50 6.54
C MET A 62 10.82 6.80 8.02
N TYR A 63 11.52 6.06 8.90
CA TYR A 63 11.46 6.27 10.34
C TYR A 63 11.88 7.68 10.72
N GLU A 64 13.00 8.20 10.19
CA GLU A 64 13.48 9.54 10.49
C GLU A 64 12.49 10.64 10.05
N ILE A 65 11.90 10.51 8.88
CA ILE A 65 10.87 11.46 8.43
C ILE A 65 9.59 11.32 9.27
N CYS A 66 9.13 10.10 9.56
CA CYS A 66 7.97 9.88 10.40
C CYS A 66 8.16 10.40 11.83
N ARG A 67 9.37 10.26 12.40
CA ARG A 67 9.70 10.81 13.71
C ARG A 67 9.62 12.35 13.75
N GLN A 68 9.95 13.00 12.63
CA GLN A 68 9.85 14.47 12.49
C GLN A 68 8.42 14.95 12.20
N ARG A 69 7.66 14.19 11.40
CA ARG A 69 6.35 14.58 10.89
C ARG A 69 5.18 14.08 11.77
N GLY A 70 5.40 13.07 12.62
CA GLY A 70 4.37 12.48 13.47
C GLY A 70 3.43 11.55 12.71
N CYS A 71 3.97 10.57 11.94
CA CYS A 71 3.13 9.64 11.18
C CYS A 71 2.16 8.85 12.07
N ASP A 72 0.92 8.72 11.60
CA ASP A 72 -0.15 7.99 12.30
C ASP A 72 -0.18 6.51 11.92
N PHE A 73 0.03 6.19 10.65
CA PHE A 73 0.12 4.81 10.13
C PHE A 73 0.78 4.77 8.75
N ALA A 74 1.00 3.56 8.24
CA ALA A 74 1.54 3.35 6.91
C ALA A 74 0.59 2.56 6.00
N LEU A 75 0.64 2.82 4.68
CA LEU A 75 0.02 2.04 3.62
C LEU A 75 1.12 1.35 2.80
N MET A 76 1.12 0.02 2.80
CA MET A 76 2.03 -0.82 2.02
C MET A 76 1.34 -1.28 0.73
N LEU A 77 1.89 -0.90 -0.40
CA LEU A 77 1.26 -1.02 -1.72
C LEU A 77 1.58 -2.34 -2.44
N GLY A 78 1.84 -3.41 -1.67
CA GLY A 78 2.11 -4.74 -2.20
C GLY A 78 3.58 -5.02 -2.52
N ASP A 79 3.83 -6.26 -2.97
CA ASP A 79 5.16 -6.84 -3.13
C ASP A 79 5.96 -6.72 -1.82
N ASN A 80 5.30 -7.19 -0.77
CA ASN A 80 5.79 -7.09 0.60
C ASN A 80 6.86 -8.14 0.92
N ILE A 81 6.91 -9.26 0.17
CA ILE A 81 7.86 -10.36 0.36
C ILE A 81 8.39 -10.84 -0.99
N TYR A 82 9.58 -10.40 -1.39
CA TYR A 82 10.28 -10.85 -2.61
C TYR A 82 11.10 -12.13 -2.39
N ASP A 83 11.50 -12.91 -3.44
CA ASP A 83 11.09 -12.70 -4.85
C ASP A 83 9.82 -13.48 -5.18
N ASP A 84 9.46 -14.49 -4.42
CA ASP A 84 8.37 -15.44 -4.67
C ASP A 84 7.41 -15.55 -3.47
N GLY A 85 7.20 -14.49 -2.72
CA GLY A 85 6.41 -14.51 -1.50
C GLY A 85 7.13 -15.30 -0.39
N ILE A 86 6.37 -15.93 0.51
CA ILE A 86 6.91 -16.73 1.62
C ILE A 86 7.19 -18.14 1.11
N GLU A 87 8.47 -18.48 0.96
CA GLU A 87 8.89 -19.81 0.55
C GLU A 87 9.07 -20.74 1.75
N VAL A 88 8.33 -21.84 1.77
CA VAL A 88 8.49 -22.92 2.75
C VAL A 88 9.17 -24.10 2.08
N ARG A 89 10.40 -24.40 2.50
CA ARG A 89 11.25 -25.45 1.90
C ARG A 89 10.98 -26.84 2.48
N GLN A 90 10.64 -26.93 3.75
CA GLN A 90 10.43 -28.19 4.46
C GLN A 90 8.94 -28.46 4.74
N ARG A 91 8.29 -29.19 3.84
CA ARG A 91 6.87 -29.55 4.00
C ARG A 91 6.60 -30.70 4.97
N SER A 92 7.64 -31.42 5.41
CA SER A 92 7.51 -32.62 6.25
C SER A 92 7.42 -32.34 7.75
N ASN A 93 7.76 -31.13 8.19
CA ASN A 93 7.72 -30.72 9.59
C ASN A 93 7.01 -29.37 9.71
N ALA A 94 5.81 -29.36 10.31
CA ALA A 94 5.00 -28.14 10.48
C ALA A 94 5.71 -27.06 11.29
N ASN A 95 6.49 -27.43 12.31
CA ASN A 95 7.23 -26.46 13.14
C ASN A 95 8.38 -25.81 12.35
N ALA A 96 9.10 -26.58 11.52
CA ALA A 96 10.16 -26.04 10.69
C ALA A 96 9.58 -25.07 9.64
N SER A 97 8.45 -25.42 9.03
CA SER A 97 7.74 -24.54 8.10
C SER A 97 7.28 -23.22 8.75
N TYR A 98 6.83 -23.28 9.99
CA TYR A 98 6.44 -22.10 10.74
C TYR A 98 7.63 -21.18 11.05
N GLN A 99 8.77 -21.75 11.46
CA GLN A 99 9.99 -20.98 11.68
C GLN A 99 10.51 -20.31 10.41
N GLU A 100 10.48 -21.00 9.28
CA GLU A 100 10.85 -20.41 7.98
C GLU A 100 9.96 -19.22 7.60
N ILE A 101 8.66 -19.27 7.92
CA ILE A 101 7.74 -18.14 7.71
C ILE A 101 8.15 -16.96 8.58
N LEU A 102 8.36 -17.18 9.89
CA LEU A 102 8.76 -16.13 10.82
C LEU A 102 10.08 -15.48 10.45
N GLU A 103 11.09 -16.26 10.04
CA GLU A 103 12.39 -15.76 9.59
C GLU A 103 12.28 -14.86 8.36
N GLN A 104 11.38 -15.17 7.42
CA GLN A 104 11.17 -14.34 6.24
C GLN A 104 10.45 -13.04 6.60
N PHE A 105 9.46 -13.07 7.48
CA PHE A 105 8.83 -11.87 8.00
C PHE A 105 9.81 -11.02 8.81
N ASP A 106 10.61 -11.63 9.69
CA ASP A 106 11.62 -10.88 10.45
C ASP A 106 12.56 -10.14 9.50
N ARG A 107 13.18 -10.83 8.56
CA ARG A 107 14.16 -10.23 7.66
C ARG A 107 13.59 -9.20 6.70
N LYS A 108 12.34 -9.42 6.21
CA LYS A 108 11.77 -8.64 5.11
C LYS A 108 10.75 -7.60 5.57
N PHE A 109 10.29 -7.68 6.82
CA PHE A 109 9.34 -6.74 7.41
C PHE A 109 9.75 -6.28 8.80
N GLU A 110 9.85 -7.17 9.81
CA GLU A 110 10.05 -6.72 11.19
C GLU A 110 11.38 -6.00 11.39
N ALA A 111 12.49 -6.55 10.91
CA ALA A 111 13.81 -5.96 11.10
C ALA A 111 14.00 -4.62 10.39
N PRO A 112 13.59 -4.43 9.09
CA PRO A 112 13.68 -3.14 8.43
C PRO A 112 12.83 -2.03 9.07
N TYR A 113 11.73 -2.39 9.73
CA TYR A 113 10.77 -1.42 10.27
C TYR A 113 10.65 -1.46 11.80
N ARG A 114 11.57 -2.13 12.48
CA ARG A 114 11.55 -2.33 13.94
C ARG A 114 11.40 -1.05 14.74
N SER A 115 12.06 0.03 14.31
CA SER A 115 12.03 1.34 14.99
C SER A 115 10.64 1.96 15.05
N PHE A 116 9.73 1.59 14.12
CA PHE A 116 8.35 2.05 14.16
C PHE A 116 7.55 1.52 15.37
N GLY A 117 8.06 0.47 16.03
CA GLY A 117 7.51 0.01 17.30
C GLY A 117 7.62 1.01 18.46
N GLU A 118 8.41 2.09 18.29
CA GLU A 118 8.50 3.20 19.25
C GLU A 118 7.30 4.16 19.14
N PHE A 119 6.59 4.18 18.00
CA PHE A 119 5.38 4.98 17.82
C PHE A 119 4.18 4.23 18.40
N THR A 120 3.53 4.84 19.38
CA THR A 120 2.36 4.21 20.02
C THR A 120 1.24 4.00 19.02
N GLY A 121 0.83 2.75 18.84
CA GLY A 121 -0.30 2.40 17.99
C GLY A 121 -0.04 2.50 16.47
N PHE A 122 1.21 2.61 16.05
CA PHE A 122 1.53 2.65 14.63
C PHE A 122 1.35 1.29 13.95
N HIS A 123 0.67 1.26 12.81
CA HIS A 123 0.45 0.05 12.04
C HIS A 123 0.76 0.25 10.55
N PHE A 124 1.22 -0.82 9.90
CA PHE A 124 1.42 -0.93 8.47
C PHE A 124 0.24 -1.70 7.85
N TRP A 125 -0.66 -1.00 7.18
CA TRP A 125 -1.79 -1.58 6.47
C TRP A 125 -1.36 -2.03 5.08
N ALA A 126 -1.38 -3.34 4.81
CA ALA A 126 -0.81 -3.92 3.61
C ALA A 126 -1.86 -4.48 2.67
N VAL A 127 -1.63 -4.32 1.37
CA VAL A 127 -2.28 -5.11 0.32
C VAL A 127 -1.26 -6.05 -0.33
N ALA A 128 -1.73 -7.10 -1.00
CA ALA A 128 -0.84 -8.03 -1.69
C ALA A 128 -0.46 -7.52 -3.07
N GLY A 129 0.82 -7.74 -3.46
CA GLY A 129 1.30 -7.59 -4.81
C GLY A 129 1.47 -8.94 -5.53
N ASN A 130 1.87 -8.92 -6.80
CA ASN A 130 1.97 -10.13 -7.60
C ASN A 130 3.08 -11.10 -7.13
N HIS A 131 4.11 -10.61 -6.44
CA HIS A 131 5.12 -11.45 -5.82
C HIS A 131 4.61 -12.15 -4.55
N ASP A 132 3.70 -11.53 -3.82
CA ASP A 132 3.12 -12.07 -2.58
C ASP A 132 2.21 -13.30 -2.81
N TYR A 133 1.67 -13.44 -4.03
CA TYR A 133 0.82 -14.60 -4.40
C TYR A 133 1.60 -15.85 -4.74
N ARG A 134 2.87 -15.73 -5.04
CA ARG A 134 3.67 -16.87 -5.46
C ARG A 134 3.77 -17.89 -4.33
N LYS A 135 3.84 -19.17 -4.70
CA LYS A 135 3.99 -20.31 -3.77
C LYS A 135 2.90 -20.44 -2.69
N ASN A 136 1.71 -19.90 -2.93
CA ASN A 136 0.57 -19.93 -2.00
C ASN A 136 0.84 -19.27 -0.63
N ALA A 137 1.69 -18.26 -0.60
CA ALA A 137 2.14 -17.59 0.61
C ALA A 137 1.09 -16.67 1.26
N LEU A 138 0.07 -16.29 0.50
CA LEU A 138 -0.91 -15.27 0.90
C LEU A 138 -1.62 -15.57 2.22
N GLY A 139 -1.96 -16.85 2.48
CA GLY A 139 -2.56 -17.26 3.73
C GLY A 139 -1.70 -16.92 4.96
N SER A 140 -0.39 -17.10 4.85
CA SER A 140 0.55 -16.74 5.92
C SER A 140 0.60 -15.23 6.15
N MET A 141 0.46 -14.42 5.11
CA MET A 141 0.46 -12.95 5.22
C MET A 141 -0.79 -12.43 5.91
N LEU A 142 -1.96 -13.01 5.61
CA LEU A 142 -3.21 -12.68 6.29
C LEU A 142 -3.14 -13.04 7.78
N THR A 143 -2.70 -14.27 8.08
CA THR A 143 -2.60 -14.77 9.46
C THR A 143 -1.54 -14.02 10.27
N TYR A 144 -0.48 -13.50 9.64
CA TYR A 144 0.60 -12.79 10.33
C TYR A 144 0.12 -11.55 11.10
N SER A 145 -0.99 -10.96 10.71
CA SER A 145 -1.64 -9.86 11.44
C SER A 145 -1.97 -10.19 12.91
N GLU A 146 -2.14 -11.48 13.23
CA GLU A 146 -2.44 -11.95 14.59
C GLU A 146 -1.18 -11.99 15.48
N PHE A 147 0.00 -12.04 14.88
CA PHE A 147 1.29 -12.20 15.57
C PHE A 147 2.11 -10.92 15.65
N SER A 148 2.05 -10.08 14.61
CA SER A 148 2.80 -8.84 14.55
C SER A 148 2.08 -7.70 15.26
N LYS A 149 2.84 -6.86 15.95
CA LYS A 149 2.32 -5.59 16.48
C LYS A 149 2.20 -4.51 15.41
N LEU A 150 2.97 -4.63 14.34
CA LEU A 150 3.06 -3.61 13.28
C LEU A 150 2.25 -3.97 12.04
N TRP A 151 2.27 -5.24 11.59
CA TRP A 151 1.65 -5.69 10.36
C TRP A 151 0.13 -5.82 10.46
N ARG A 152 -0.61 -5.26 9.49
CA ARG A 152 -2.06 -5.38 9.35
C ARG A 152 -2.43 -5.69 7.90
N MET A 153 -2.91 -6.89 7.65
CA MET A 153 -3.52 -7.33 6.40
C MET A 153 -4.71 -8.23 6.71
N PRO A 154 -5.84 -7.65 7.13
CA PRO A 154 -6.97 -8.42 7.66
C PRO A 154 -7.71 -9.25 6.62
N ALA A 155 -7.66 -8.81 5.36
CA ALA A 155 -8.30 -9.45 4.21
C ALA A 155 -7.56 -9.07 2.92
N LEU A 156 -7.96 -9.66 1.78
CA LEU A 156 -7.44 -9.29 0.47
C LEU A 156 -7.84 -7.87 0.05
N HIS A 157 -9.00 -7.45 0.47
CA HIS A 157 -9.52 -6.09 0.30
C HIS A 157 -10.29 -5.70 1.58
N TYR A 158 -10.18 -4.48 1.99
CA TYR A 158 -10.74 -4.01 3.25
C TYR A 158 -10.73 -2.49 3.36
N GLU A 159 -11.55 -1.97 4.23
CA GLU A 159 -11.50 -0.58 4.68
C GLU A 159 -10.59 -0.46 5.90
N VAL A 160 -9.71 0.55 5.95
CA VAL A 160 -8.92 0.87 7.14
C VAL A 160 -9.87 1.42 8.20
N PRO A 161 -10.01 0.79 9.36
CA PRO A 161 -11.01 1.15 10.34
C PRO A 161 -10.59 2.32 11.23
N LEU A 162 -11.54 2.85 11.99
CA LEU A 162 -11.36 3.84 13.06
C LEU A 162 -10.64 5.12 12.60
N LEU A 163 -10.82 5.50 11.34
CA LEU A 163 -10.41 6.79 10.80
C LEU A 163 -11.44 7.88 11.11
N PRO A 164 -11.06 9.18 11.05
CA PRO A 164 -11.99 10.28 11.18
C PRO A 164 -13.11 10.23 10.13
N ASP A 165 -14.29 10.73 10.46
CA ASP A 165 -15.45 10.73 9.57
C ASP A 165 -15.21 11.45 8.24
N TRP A 166 -14.24 12.36 8.19
CA TRP A 166 -13.84 13.07 6.98
C TRP A 166 -12.83 12.31 6.10
N MET A 167 -12.41 11.10 6.49
CA MET A 167 -11.41 10.29 5.77
C MET A 167 -11.89 8.85 5.60
N GLN A 168 -11.68 8.30 4.42
CA GLN A 168 -11.93 6.90 4.10
C GLN A 168 -10.78 6.32 3.28
N VAL A 169 -10.29 5.16 3.66
CA VAL A 169 -9.17 4.48 3.00
C VAL A 169 -9.56 3.03 2.72
N TYR A 170 -9.50 2.61 1.46
CA TYR A 170 -9.88 1.26 1.05
C TYR A 170 -8.73 0.55 0.32
N GLY A 171 -8.31 -0.59 0.85
CA GLY A 171 -7.34 -1.48 0.23
C GLY A 171 -7.96 -2.41 -0.79
N LEU A 172 -7.36 -2.47 -1.98
CA LEU A 172 -7.80 -3.28 -3.11
C LEU A 172 -6.79 -4.39 -3.42
N HIS A 173 -7.30 -5.55 -3.70
CA HIS A 173 -6.55 -6.62 -4.34
C HIS A 173 -6.56 -6.41 -5.86
N THR A 174 -5.43 -5.99 -6.42
CA THR A 174 -5.33 -5.63 -7.84
C THR A 174 -4.46 -6.57 -8.67
N ASP A 175 -4.11 -7.75 -8.14
CA ASP A 175 -3.49 -8.79 -8.96
C ASP A 175 -4.53 -9.33 -9.95
N THR A 176 -4.28 -9.06 -11.22
CA THR A 176 -5.19 -9.35 -12.32
C THR A 176 -4.80 -10.60 -13.10
N ASP A 177 -3.90 -11.43 -12.57
CA ASP A 177 -3.57 -12.71 -13.21
C ASP A 177 -4.85 -13.57 -13.31
N GLU A 178 -5.03 -14.25 -14.42
CA GLU A 178 -6.27 -14.93 -14.88
C GLU A 178 -6.95 -15.85 -13.85
N ARG A 179 -6.27 -16.17 -12.78
CA ARG A 179 -6.73 -17.08 -11.73
C ARG A 179 -7.19 -16.38 -10.45
N ARG A 180 -7.08 -15.04 -10.35
CA ARG A 180 -7.21 -14.31 -9.10
C ARG A 180 -7.89 -12.96 -9.30
N ASP A 181 -9.08 -13.01 -9.77
CA ASP A 181 -9.89 -11.89 -10.21
C ASP A 181 -10.05 -10.76 -9.19
N LEU A 182 -9.94 -9.53 -9.70
CA LEU A 182 -10.77 -8.40 -9.27
C LEU A 182 -12.23 -8.78 -9.55
N ASN A 183 -12.78 -9.69 -8.74
CA ASN A 183 -14.08 -10.25 -8.98
C ASN A 183 -15.19 -9.23 -8.66
N GLY A 184 -16.35 -9.45 -9.22
CA GLY A 184 -17.49 -8.58 -8.99
C GLY A 184 -17.83 -8.37 -7.49
N LEU A 185 -17.49 -9.33 -6.62
CA LEU A 185 -17.69 -9.23 -5.16
C LEU A 185 -16.79 -8.16 -4.54
N GLN A 186 -15.51 -8.10 -4.94
CA GLN A 186 -14.60 -7.07 -4.44
C GLN A 186 -15.03 -5.68 -4.89
N ILE A 187 -15.36 -5.52 -6.17
CA ILE A 187 -15.84 -4.24 -6.70
C ILE A 187 -17.16 -3.84 -6.04
N ALA A 188 -18.07 -4.77 -5.81
CA ALA A 188 -19.33 -4.49 -5.09
C ALA A 188 -19.08 -4.06 -3.63
N SER A 189 -18.17 -4.73 -2.93
CA SER A 189 -17.76 -4.36 -1.57
C SER A 189 -17.12 -2.99 -1.51
N ALA A 190 -16.17 -2.72 -2.43
CA ALA A 190 -15.51 -1.42 -2.53
C ALA A 190 -16.48 -0.28 -2.88
N LYS A 191 -17.46 -0.55 -3.76
CA LYS A 191 -18.54 0.40 -4.06
C LYS A 191 -19.44 0.64 -2.84
N GLY A 192 -19.80 -0.41 -2.12
CA GLY A 192 -20.59 -0.30 -0.89
C GLY A 192 -19.91 0.60 0.15
N ALA A 193 -18.58 0.58 0.21
CA ALA A 193 -17.81 1.46 1.08
C ALA A 193 -17.62 2.86 0.50
N LEU A 194 -17.10 2.96 -0.73
CA LEU A 194 -16.62 4.22 -1.31
C LEU A 194 -17.68 5.04 -2.05
N CYS A 195 -18.78 4.41 -2.53
CA CYS A 195 -19.84 5.10 -3.27
C CYS A 195 -21.01 5.57 -2.39
N ASP A 196 -20.82 5.65 -1.08
CA ASP A 196 -21.84 6.20 -0.18
C ASP A 196 -22.09 7.68 -0.52
N GLY A 197 -23.28 7.98 -1.05
CA GLY A 197 -23.68 9.33 -1.47
C GLY A 197 -23.91 10.31 -0.32
N ASP A 198 -23.90 9.83 0.93
CA ASP A 198 -24.39 10.59 2.10
C ASP A 198 -23.30 11.42 2.82
N THR A 199 -22.04 11.36 2.37
CA THR A 199 -20.94 12.11 2.98
C THR A 199 -20.15 12.94 1.96
N PRO A 200 -20.67 14.06 1.47
CA PRO A 200 -20.06 14.84 0.39
C PRO A 200 -18.70 15.47 0.75
N ASN A 201 -18.36 15.54 2.03
CA ASN A 201 -17.13 16.18 2.52
C ASN A 201 -16.03 15.20 2.97
N ARG A 202 -16.12 13.92 2.59
CA ARG A 202 -15.14 12.91 2.95
C ARG A 202 -14.04 12.78 1.90
N TRP A 203 -12.79 12.73 2.32
CA TRP A 203 -11.70 12.27 1.47
C TRP A 203 -11.83 10.77 1.24
N LYS A 204 -11.75 10.34 -0.01
CA LYS A 204 -11.79 8.94 -0.41
C LYS A 204 -10.46 8.59 -1.05
N VAL A 205 -9.74 7.66 -0.42
CA VAL A 205 -8.46 7.13 -0.88
C VAL A 205 -8.59 5.63 -1.12
N ALA A 206 -8.17 5.17 -2.27
CA ALA A 206 -8.03 3.75 -2.55
C ALA A 206 -6.55 3.41 -2.74
N PHE A 207 -6.10 2.24 -2.27
CA PHE A 207 -4.76 1.77 -2.51
C PHE A 207 -4.75 0.30 -2.96
N GLY A 208 -3.80 -0.03 -3.80
CA GLY A 208 -3.62 -1.37 -4.35
C GLY A 208 -2.22 -1.54 -4.91
N HIS A 209 -1.91 -2.69 -5.52
CA HIS A 209 -0.57 -2.91 -6.04
C HIS A 209 -0.40 -2.39 -7.47
N GLN A 210 -1.32 -2.76 -8.38
CA GLN A 210 -1.20 -2.43 -9.80
C GLN A 210 -1.66 -0.99 -10.08
N PRO A 211 -0.87 -0.16 -10.78
CA PRO A 211 -1.28 1.18 -11.16
C PRO A 211 -2.29 1.16 -12.33
N VAL A 212 -3.17 2.16 -12.39
CA VAL A 212 -4.02 2.39 -13.58
C VAL A 212 -3.29 3.16 -14.67
N TYR A 213 -2.28 3.96 -14.28
CA TYR A 213 -1.36 4.65 -15.19
C TYR A 213 0.06 4.55 -14.65
N ASN A 214 1.04 4.41 -15.51
CA ASN A 214 2.45 4.61 -15.17
C ASN A 214 3.27 5.03 -16.40
N SER A 215 4.39 5.69 -16.20
CA SER A 215 5.31 6.09 -17.28
C SER A 215 6.55 5.20 -17.35
N GLY A 216 6.69 4.28 -16.41
CA GLY A 216 7.86 3.44 -16.28
C GLY A 216 7.83 2.15 -17.07
N HIS A 217 8.46 1.14 -16.51
CA HIS A 217 8.73 -0.15 -17.15
C HIS A 217 7.45 -0.93 -17.54
N HIS A 218 6.39 -0.85 -16.73
CA HIS A 218 5.12 -1.55 -16.96
C HIS A 218 4.12 -0.75 -17.80
N ARG A 219 4.52 0.41 -18.36
CA ARG A 219 3.63 1.25 -19.16
C ARG A 219 3.02 0.49 -20.33
N GLY A 220 1.69 0.39 -20.32
CA GLY A 220 0.90 -0.22 -21.39
C GLY A 220 0.95 -1.74 -21.43
N ASP A 221 1.41 -2.42 -20.38
CA ASP A 221 1.32 -3.88 -20.30
C ASP A 221 -0.12 -4.38 -20.08
N ALA A 222 -0.32 -5.69 -20.07
CA ALA A 222 -1.64 -6.28 -19.93
C ALA A 222 -2.25 -5.99 -18.57
N ASN A 223 -1.43 -6.00 -17.50
CA ASN A 223 -1.89 -5.78 -16.13
C ASN A 223 -2.35 -4.34 -15.93
N GLU A 224 -1.57 -3.33 -16.39
CA GLU A 224 -1.99 -1.94 -16.36
C GLU A 224 -3.33 -1.75 -17.07
N ARG A 225 -3.48 -2.29 -18.31
CA ARG A 225 -4.73 -2.15 -19.07
C ARG A 225 -5.93 -2.78 -18.38
N ARG A 226 -5.74 -3.97 -17.78
CA ARG A 226 -6.80 -4.68 -17.07
C ARG A 226 -7.17 -3.96 -15.77
N THR A 227 -6.20 -3.53 -14.97
CA THR A 227 -6.45 -2.76 -13.75
C THR A 227 -7.19 -1.46 -14.09
N ARG A 228 -6.77 -0.76 -15.12
CA ARG A 228 -7.49 0.43 -15.60
C ARG A 228 -8.94 0.14 -15.94
N ALA A 229 -9.21 -0.91 -16.69
CA ALA A 229 -10.56 -1.29 -17.07
C ALA A 229 -11.46 -1.63 -15.88
N LEU A 230 -10.91 -2.29 -14.86
CA LEU A 230 -11.66 -2.78 -13.70
C LEU A 230 -11.80 -1.75 -12.58
N VAL A 231 -10.83 -0.85 -12.44
CA VAL A 231 -10.73 0.05 -11.28
C VAL A 231 -11.06 1.51 -11.65
N GLU A 232 -10.52 2.06 -12.76
CA GLU A 232 -10.67 3.49 -13.06
C GLU A 232 -12.12 3.91 -13.22
N GLY A 233 -12.86 3.30 -14.16
CA GLY A 233 -14.25 3.65 -14.43
C GLY A 233 -15.18 3.21 -13.32
N PRO A 234 -15.24 1.89 -13.05
CA PRO A 234 -16.22 1.32 -12.14
C PRO A 234 -16.08 1.74 -10.67
N LEU A 235 -14.89 2.18 -10.25
CA LEU A 235 -14.63 2.51 -8.85
C LEU A 235 -14.13 3.94 -8.68
N LEU A 236 -12.94 4.28 -9.22
CA LEU A 236 -12.32 5.57 -8.89
C LEU A 236 -13.18 6.75 -9.35
N ARG A 237 -13.70 6.69 -10.56
CA ARG A 237 -14.53 7.77 -11.11
C ARG A 237 -15.97 7.73 -10.62
N GLU A 238 -16.57 6.55 -10.59
CA GLU A 238 -17.98 6.37 -10.20
C GLU A 238 -18.20 6.73 -8.73
N CYS A 239 -17.26 6.32 -7.83
CA CYS A 239 -17.37 6.61 -6.41
C CYS A 239 -16.68 7.91 -5.97
N GLY A 240 -16.07 8.66 -6.91
CA GLY A 240 -15.39 9.93 -6.58
C GLY A 240 -14.18 9.73 -5.69
N VAL A 241 -13.37 8.69 -5.93
CA VAL A 241 -12.09 8.50 -5.24
C VAL A 241 -11.15 9.63 -5.60
N HIS A 242 -10.57 10.29 -4.58
CA HIS A 242 -9.71 11.45 -4.78
C HIS A 242 -8.26 11.08 -5.08
N VAL A 243 -7.75 10.05 -4.39
CA VAL A 243 -6.36 9.59 -4.56
C VAL A 243 -6.34 8.06 -4.70
N TYR A 244 -5.61 7.59 -5.71
CA TYR A 244 -5.28 6.18 -5.89
C TYR A 244 -3.78 5.96 -5.70
N LEU A 245 -3.41 5.10 -4.74
CA LEU A 245 -2.04 4.77 -4.41
C LEU A 245 -1.68 3.39 -4.95
N ALA A 246 -0.55 3.27 -5.66
CA ALA A 246 -0.11 2.02 -6.27
C ALA A 246 1.41 1.81 -6.15
N GLY A 247 1.85 0.54 -6.23
CA GLY A 247 3.23 0.10 -6.31
C GLY A 247 3.57 -0.46 -7.69
N HIS A 248 4.12 -1.69 -7.73
CA HIS A 248 4.41 -2.51 -8.90
C HIS A 248 5.48 -1.96 -9.86
N ALA A 249 5.42 -0.71 -10.20
CA ALA A 249 6.42 -0.07 -11.04
C ALA A 249 7.51 0.54 -10.15
N HIS A 250 8.73 0.00 -10.25
CA HIS A 250 9.85 0.29 -9.33
C HIS A 250 10.45 1.69 -9.55
N HIS A 251 9.62 2.70 -9.32
CA HIS A 251 9.96 4.14 -9.37
C HIS A 251 8.94 4.91 -8.52
N GLN A 252 9.15 6.20 -8.38
CA GLN A 252 8.22 7.14 -7.76
C GLN A 252 7.58 7.99 -8.86
N GLU A 253 6.26 8.14 -8.86
CA GLU A 253 5.57 8.95 -9.87
C GLU A 253 4.28 9.55 -9.30
N HIS A 254 4.03 10.81 -9.64
CA HIS A 254 2.76 11.48 -9.43
C HIS A 254 2.09 11.76 -10.78
N LEU A 255 0.87 11.31 -10.93
CA LEU A 255 0.08 11.42 -12.16
C LEU A 255 -1.30 11.98 -11.85
N THR A 256 -1.81 12.83 -12.75
CA THR A 256 -3.20 13.25 -12.71
C THR A 256 -4.08 12.25 -13.46
N GLY A 257 -5.03 11.63 -12.80
CA GLY A 257 -6.03 10.75 -13.36
C GLY A 257 -7.20 11.54 -14.00
N ARG A 258 -8.29 10.85 -14.29
CA ARG A 258 -9.56 11.46 -14.73
C ARG A 258 -10.47 11.67 -13.52
N GLY A 259 -10.26 12.77 -12.80
CA GLY A 259 -10.99 13.09 -11.57
C GLY A 259 -10.33 12.56 -10.30
N PHE A 260 -9.08 12.09 -10.35
CA PHE A 260 -8.30 11.66 -9.19
C PHE A 260 -6.82 11.94 -9.40
N GLU A 261 -6.05 12.01 -8.32
CA GLU A 261 -4.59 11.95 -8.37
C GLU A 261 -4.12 10.51 -8.17
N GLN A 262 -3.06 10.11 -8.85
CA GLN A 262 -2.44 8.81 -8.66
C GLN A 262 -0.99 8.94 -8.23
N VAL A 263 -0.63 8.22 -7.19
CA VAL A 263 0.74 8.02 -6.73
C VAL A 263 1.19 6.61 -7.12
N VAL A 264 2.33 6.50 -7.79
CA VAL A 264 3.07 5.24 -7.91
C VAL A 264 4.27 5.33 -7.00
N GLN A 265 4.34 4.44 -6.00
CA GLN A 265 5.39 4.42 -5.00
C GLN A 265 5.95 3.00 -4.85
N GLY A 266 6.63 2.52 -5.90
CA GLY A 266 7.19 1.16 -6.00
C GLY A 266 8.70 1.10 -5.81
N ALA A 267 9.29 2.02 -5.04
CA ALA A 267 10.76 2.15 -4.97
C ALA A 267 11.32 1.98 -3.54
N ALA A 268 10.61 1.30 -2.63
CA ALA A 268 11.03 1.24 -1.23
C ALA A 268 12.06 0.16 -0.90
N GLY A 269 12.31 -0.79 -1.79
CA GLY A 269 13.31 -1.84 -1.54
C GLY A 269 13.77 -2.54 -2.80
N LYS A 270 12.95 -2.50 -3.85
CA LYS A 270 13.24 -3.05 -5.17
C LYS A 270 13.55 -1.90 -6.12
N SER A 271 14.64 -2.02 -6.86
CA SER A 271 14.98 -1.13 -7.96
C SER A 271 15.26 -1.97 -9.18
N LYS A 272 14.66 -1.64 -10.29
CA LYS A 272 15.24 -2.02 -11.56
C LYS A 272 16.24 -0.93 -11.89
N GLY A 273 17.50 -1.13 -11.54
CA GLY A 273 18.62 -0.31 -11.93
C GLY A 273 18.55 -0.06 -13.43
N SER A 274 17.62 0.74 -13.86
CA SER A 274 17.23 0.79 -15.24
C SER A 274 17.75 2.05 -15.84
N ASN A 275 18.69 1.85 -16.69
CA ASN A 275 19.05 2.75 -17.76
C ASN A 275 17.94 2.87 -18.83
N ARG A 276 16.72 2.38 -18.57
CA ARG A 276 15.60 2.56 -19.50
C ARG A 276 14.86 3.83 -19.14
N PRO A 277 14.98 4.89 -19.94
CA PRO A 277 14.11 6.04 -19.79
C PRO A 277 12.65 5.60 -19.91
N PRO A 278 11.71 6.23 -19.20
CA PRO A 278 10.31 6.06 -19.48
C PRO A 278 10.07 6.29 -20.97
N LYS A 279 9.07 5.63 -21.56
CA LYS A 279 8.69 5.81 -22.98
C LYS A 279 8.20 7.24 -23.26
N GLY A 280 8.95 8.23 -22.78
CA GLY A 280 8.60 9.64 -22.74
C GLY A 280 7.68 9.98 -21.56
N PRO A 281 7.64 11.24 -21.10
CA PRO A 281 6.72 11.68 -20.08
C PRO A 281 5.27 11.42 -20.49
N SER A 282 4.45 10.98 -19.56
CA SER A 282 3.00 10.99 -19.77
C SER A 282 2.51 12.44 -19.73
N PRO A 283 1.54 12.86 -20.56
CA PRO A 283 0.90 14.17 -20.41
C PRO A 283 0.18 14.35 -19.06
N ARG A 284 0.05 13.25 -18.28
CA ARG A 284 -0.52 13.23 -16.94
C ARG A 284 0.49 13.32 -15.83
N GLN A 285 1.79 13.26 -16.16
CA GLN A 285 2.87 13.16 -15.19
C GLN A 285 3.18 14.54 -14.60
N ARG A 286 3.09 14.63 -13.27
CA ARG A 286 3.53 15.79 -12.49
C ARG A 286 4.95 15.61 -11.96
N HIS A 287 5.30 14.38 -11.57
CA HIS A 287 6.62 14.04 -11.03
C HIS A 287 7.02 12.63 -11.43
N PHE A 288 8.33 12.40 -11.55
CA PHE A 288 8.93 11.09 -11.77
C PHE A 288 10.34 11.05 -11.20
N SER A 289 10.62 10.08 -10.34
CA SER A 289 11.96 9.82 -9.80
C SER A 289 12.28 8.33 -9.87
N ARG A 290 13.56 8.00 -10.13
CA ARG A 290 14.08 6.62 -10.12
C ARG A 290 14.87 6.30 -8.87
N HIS A 291 15.02 7.24 -7.99
CA HIS A 291 15.64 6.98 -6.71
C HIS A 291 14.78 6.05 -5.87
N PHE A 292 15.43 5.29 -5.02
CA PHE A 292 14.72 4.67 -3.91
C PHE A 292 14.03 5.75 -3.09
N GLY A 293 12.87 5.40 -2.50
CA GLY A 293 12.16 6.39 -1.71
C GLY A 293 10.78 5.94 -1.26
N PHE A 294 10.03 6.91 -0.78
CA PHE A 294 8.71 6.76 -0.21
C PHE A 294 7.95 8.08 -0.29
N SER A 295 6.67 8.07 0.05
CA SER A 295 5.87 9.29 0.11
C SER A 295 5.24 9.47 1.49
N ILE A 296 4.99 10.73 1.84
CA ILE A 296 4.13 11.12 2.96
C ILE A 296 2.88 11.77 2.38
N MET A 297 1.72 11.32 2.81
CA MET A 297 0.44 11.94 2.53
C MET A 297 -0.10 12.57 3.82
N GLU A 298 -0.16 13.89 3.86
CA GLU A 298 -0.84 14.64 4.94
C GLU A 298 -2.23 15.02 4.48
N VAL A 299 -3.21 14.76 5.32
CA VAL A 299 -4.62 15.00 5.00
C VAL A 299 -5.32 15.65 6.19
N ASN A 300 -6.03 16.72 5.93
CA ASN A 300 -7.02 17.28 6.84
C ASN A 300 -8.35 17.49 6.09
N PRO A 301 -9.45 17.94 6.75
CA PRO A 301 -10.73 18.09 6.07
C PRO A 301 -10.72 18.96 4.81
N GLU A 302 -9.75 19.84 4.64
CA GLU A 302 -9.71 20.87 3.58
C GLU A 302 -8.79 20.48 2.43
N ARG A 303 -7.66 19.82 2.73
CA ARG A 303 -6.60 19.57 1.74
C ARG A 303 -5.90 18.23 1.92
N ILE A 304 -5.31 17.74 0.82
CA ILE A 304 -4.28 16.70 0.80
C ILE A 304 -2.96 17.32 0.36
N ARG A 305 -1.88 16.91 1.02
CA ARG A 305 -0.50 17.14 0.61
C ARG A 305 0.17 15.80 0.32
N LEU A 306 0.90 15.73 -0.79
CA LEU A 306 1.69 14.58 -1.23
C LEU A 306 3.15 14.98 -1.33
N ASP A 307 3.99 14.44 -0.46
CA ASP A 307 5.43 14.67 -0.44
C ASP A 307 6.18 13.39 -0.85
N PHE A 308 7.07 13.49 -1.83
CA PHE A 308 7.88 12.39 -2.32
C PHE A 308 9.32 12.57 -1.87
N TYR A 309 9.85 11.59 -1.17
CA TYR A 309 11.21 11.60 -0.64
C TYR A 309 12.10 10.65 -1.43
N ASP A 310 13.18 11.19 -2.00
CA ASP A 310 14.27 10.40 -2.58
C ASP A 310 15.28 10.03 -1.48
N VAL A 311 15.71 8.75 -1.48
CA VAL A 311 16.80 8.26 -0.63
C VAL A 311 18.03 8.02 -1.50
N LEU A 312 18.90 9.01 -1.55
CA LEU A 312 20.06 9.05 -2.44
C LEU A 312 21.10 7.99 -2.04
N ASN A 313 21.99 7.65 -2.98
CA ASN A 313 23.07 6.68 -2.78
C ASN A 313 22.63 5.30 -2.31
N THR A 314 21.36 4.95 -2.54
CA THR A 314 20.78 3.66 -2.17
C THR A 314 20.98 2.65 -3.31
N ARG A 315 21.44 1.44 -2.95
CA ARG A 315 21.57 0.29 -3.84
C ARG A 315 20.85 -0.91 -3.27
N GLU A 316 20.14 -1.65 -4.12
CA GLU A 316 19.41 -2.85 -3.70
C GLU A 316 20.34 -3.88 -3.03
N ASN A 317 21.47 -4.16 -3.65
CA ASN A 317 22.42 -5.21 -3.27
C ASN A 317 23.67 -4.66 -2.54
N GLY A 318 23.53 -3.64 -1.71
CA GLY A 318 24.63 -3.19 -0.84
C GLY A 318 25.11 -4.33 0.08
N GLN A 319 26.42 -4.39 0.38
CA GLN A 319 26.98 -5.45 1.22
C GLN A 319 26.60 -5.28 2.69
N GLU A 320 26.45 -4.03 3.14
CA GLU A 320 26.04 -3.73 4.52
C GLU A 320 25.00 -2.60 4.54
N PHE A 321 24.13 -2.66 5.54
CA PHE A 321 23.22 -1.56 5.83
C PHE A 321 24.00 -0.40 6.45
N THR A 322 23.90 0.77 5.82
CA THR A 322 24.33 2.04 6.39
C THR A 322 23.16 3.02 6.38
N PRO A 323 22.86 3.69 7.51
CA PRO A 323 21.85 4.75 7.52
C PRO A 323 22.17 5.81 6.46
N PRO A 324 21.16 6.48 5.88
CA PRO A 324 21.38 7.66 5.06
C PRO A 324 22.15 8.73 5.84
N ALA A 325 23.14 9.35 5.18
CA ALA A 325 23.83 10.51 5.73
C ALA A 325 22.94 11.76 5.65
N GLU A 326 23.35 12.82 6.34
CA GLU A 326 22.71 14.12 6.22
C GLU A 326 22.68 14.60 4.76
N GLY A 327 21.53 15.06 4.30
CA GLY A 327 21.31 15.48 2.91
C GLY A 327 21.04 14.34 1.92
N GLU A 328 21.03 13.07 2.34
CA GLU A 328 20.69 11.95 1.47
C GLU A 328 19.21 11.58 1.46
N ILE A 329 18.40 12.14 2.37
CA ILE A 329 16.94 12.08 2.34
C ILE A 329 16.45 13.42 1.83
N VAL A 330 15.94 13.46 0.60
CA VAL A 330 15.62 14.70 -0.11
C VAL A 330 14.14 14.73 -0.48
N LEU A 331 13.47 15.85 -0.16
CA LEU A 331 12.14 16.12 -0.68
C LEU A 331 12.24 16.42 -2.17
N GLY A 332 11.92 15.43 -3.01
CA GLY A 332 12.03 15.52 -4.47
C GLY A 332 10.83 16.20 -5.13
N HIS A 333 9.66 16.07 -4.52
CA HIS A 333 8.41 16.67 -5.03
C HIS A 333 7.43 16.90 -3.90
N SER A 334 6.66 17.97 -4.00
CA SER A 334 5.55 18.27 -3.11
C SER A 334 4.36 18.82 -3.91
N TRP A 335 3.17 18.35 -3.60
CA TRP A 335 1.93 18.79 -4.23
C TRP A 335 0.82 18.91 -3.17
N CYS A 336 0.01 19.96 -3.30
CA CYS A 336 -1.16 20.16 -2.45
C CYS A 336 -2.40 20.40 -3.28
N GLY A 337 -3.54 19.88 -2.84
CA GLY A 337 -4.82 20.15 -3.49
C GLY A 337 -6.01 20.04 -2.56
N SER A 338 -7.03 20.86 -2.82
CA SER A 338 -8.38 20.69 -2.28
C SER A 338 -9.16 19.66 -3.10
N ARG A 339 -10.33 19.24 -2.60
CA ARG A 339 -11.19 18.28 -3.35
C ARG A 339 -11.57 18.78 -4.75
N GLU A 340 -11.77 20.09 -4.91
CA GLU A 340 -12.13 20.71 -6.19
C GLU A 340 -10.98 20.71 -7.20
N GLN A 341 -9.75 20.62 -6.73
CA GLN A 341 -8.53 20.66 -7.53
C GLN A 341 -8.04 19.28 -7.98
N ILE A 342 -8.54 18.22 -7.33
CA ILE A 342 -8.19 16.84 -7.63
C ILE A 342 -8.52 16.48 -9.09
N GLY A 343 -7.57 15.82 -9.76
CA GLY A 343 -7.75 15.31 -11.11
C GLY A 343 -7.82 16.37 -12.22
N ARG A 344 -7.45 17.61 -11.91
CA ARG A 344 -7.35 18.69 -12.90
C ARG A 344 -5.93 18.79 -13.46
N PRO A 345 -5.69 18.45 -14.73
CA PRO A 345 -4.36 18.43 -15.32
C PRO A 345 -3.72 19.82 -15.45
N ASP A 346 -4.55 20.84 -15.57
CA ASP A 346 -4.21 22.26 -15.70
C ASP A 346 -3.99 22.96 -14.36
N PHE A 347 -4.19 22.25 -13.26
CA PHE A 347 -3.97 22.81 -11.93
C PHE A 347 -2.49 22.67 -11.52
N ASP A 348 -1.74 23.77 -11.66
CA ASP A 348 -0.45 23.92 -11.04
C ASP A 348 -0.68 24.26 -9.56
N ALA A 349 -0.49 23.26 -8.70
CA ALA A 349 -0.60 23.45 -7.27
C ALA A 349 0.38 24.55 -6.81
N PRO A 350 -0.07 25.56 -6.05
CA PRO A 350 0.86 26.45 -5.39
C PRO A 350 1.77 25.64 -4.44
N PRO A 351 2.97 26.14 -4.11
CA PRO A 351 3.78 25.51 -3.09
C PRO A 351 2.93 25.28 -1.84
N CYS A 352 3.05 24.11 -1.23
CA CYS A 352 2.41 23.83 0.04
C CYS A 352 2.99 24.80 1.10
N SER A 353 2.26 25.82 1.45
CA SER A 353 2.60 26.75 2.53
C SER A 353 2.21 26.17 3.89
#